data_f706a3bf62bbfa3d8807c71cc498f950
#
_entry.id   f706a3bf62bbfa3d8807c71cc498f950
#
_cell.length_a   1.000
_cell.length_b   1.000
_cell.length_c   1.000
_cell.angle_alpha   90.00
_cell.angle_beta   90.00
_cell.angle_gamma   90.00
#
_symmetry.space_group_name_H-M   'P 1'
#
loop_
_entity.id
_entity.type
_entity.pdbx_description
1 polymer ?
#
loop_
_entity_poly.entity_id
_entity_poly.type
_entity_poly.pdbx_seq_one_letter_code
_entity_poly.pdbx_strand_id
1 'polypeptide(L)'
;MTRKTFTLTAHISTDNPKAIRPVLEGLVSKDSITLTSEGFSVQGTMKGESARELNKTLLSALRHVERKTRLRAEWKSGNAVERFFDYVPKGIQKT
;
A
#
# COMPACT_ATOMS: atom_id res chain seq x y z
N MET A 1 -21.16 -9.95 7.34
CA MET A 1 -20.19 -9.68 7.00
C MET A 1 -19.43 -8.85 7.86
N THR A 2 -18.36 -9.17 8.23
CA THR A 2 -17.57 -8.51 9.16
C THR A 2 -16.34 -8.00 8.53
N ARG A 3 -16.08 -6.73 8.71
CA ARG A 3 -14.86 -6.17 8.22
C ARG A 3 -13.88 -6.11 9.35
N LYS A 4 -12.65 -6.41 9.05
CA LYS A 4 -11.60 -6.38 10.05
C LYS A 4 -10.80 -5.09 9.91
N THR A 5 -10.23 -4.67 11.01
CA THR A 5 -9.34 -3.52 10.99
C THR A 5 -7.92 -4.04 10.90
N PHE A 6 -7.20 -3.55 9.90
CA PHE A 6 -5.82 -3.96 9.70
C PHE A 6 -4.90 -2.77 9.94
N THR A 7 -3.80 -3.03 10.62
CA THR A 7 -2.77 -2.01 10.76
C THR A 7 -1.86 -2.16 9.54
N LEU A 8 -1.65 -1.06 8.86
CA LEU A 8 -0.84 -1.06 7.66
C LEU A 8 0.48 -0.36 7.92
N THR A 9 1.57 -1.04 7.54
CA THR A 9 2.87 -0.41 7.50
C THR A 9 3.36 -0.62 6.08
N ALA A 10 3.59 0.44 5.36
CA ALA A 10 3.93 0.33 3.95
C ALA A 10 5.02 1.29 3.55
N HIS A 11 5.80 0.88 2.57
CA HIS A 11 6.79 1.74 1.95
C HIS A 11 6.44 1.81 0.47
N ILE A 12 6.32 3.00 -0.04
CA ILE A 12 5.91 3.22 -1.40
C ILE A 12 7.01 3.93 -2.14
N SER A 13 7.45 3.37 -3.25
CA SER A 13 8.47 3.97 -4.09
C SER A 13 7.85 4.42 -5.38
N THR A 14 8.08 5.65 -5.75
CA THR A 14 7.49 6.20 -6.95
C THR A 14 8.35 7.34 -7.48
N ASP A 15 8.31 7.55 -8.78
CA ASP A 15 9.02 8.67 -9.38
C ASP A 15 8.17 9.93 -9.36
N ASN A 16 6.91 9.80 -8.99
CA ASN A 16 6.01 10.93 -9.04
C ASN A 16 5.16 11.02 -7.79
N PRO A 17 5.77 11.35 -6.66
CA PRO A 17 5.03 11.36 -5.40
C PRO A 17 3.84 12.32 -5.40
N LYS A 18 3.95 13.44 -6.13
CA LYS A 18 2.85 14.37 -6.14
C LYS A 18 1.61 13.80 -6.77
N ALA A 19 1.76 12.88 -7.71
CA ALA A 19 0.61 12.30 -8.38
C ALA A 19 -0.11 11.31 -7.47
N ILE A 20 0.63 10.57 -6.66
CA ILE A 20 -0.02 9.54 -5.85
C ILE A 20 -0.47 10.04 -4.48
N ARG A 21 0.04 11.18 -4.04
CA ARG A 21 -0.34 11.66 -2.71
C ARG A 21 -1.84 11.82 -2.53
N PRO A 22 -2.57 12.45 -3.46
CA PRO A 22 -4.02 12.58 -3.28
C PRO A 22 -4.72 11.23 -3.17
N VAL A 23 -4.21 10.22 -3.88
CA VAL A 23 -4.78 8.90 -3.83
C VAL A 23 -4.58 8.31 -2.44
N LEU A 24 -3.39 8.47 -1.89
CA LEU A 24 -3.13 7.98 -0.55
C LEU A 24 -3.99 8.68 0.48
N GLU A 25 -4.17 9.99 0.33
CA GLU A 25 -4.97 10.75 1.28
C GLU A 25 -6.43 10.35 1.25
N GLY A 26 -6.87 9.75 0.16
CA GLY A 26 -8.23 9.26 0.06
C GLY A 26 -8.40 7.87 0.66
N LEU A 27 -7.30 7.18 0.90
CA LEU A 27 -7.36 5.82 1.42
C LEU A 27 -6.96 5.72 2.88
N VAL A 28 -6.02 6.55 3.31
CA VAL A 28 -5.57 6.56 4.69
C VAL A 28 -5.53 7.98 5.19
N SER A 29 -5.43 8.14 6.49
CA SER A 29 -5.39 9.46 7.10
C SER A 29 -4.11 10.18 6.68
N LYS A 30 -4.18 11.48 6.53
CA LYS A 30 -3.01 12.26 6.18
C LYS A 30 -1.90 12.10 7.19
N ASP A 31 -2.26 11.93 8.44
CA ASP A 31 -1.27 11.78 9.50
C ASP A 31 -0.52 10.46 9.39
N SER A 32 -1.04 9.53 8.61
CA SER A 32 -0.40 8.25 8.42
C SER A 32 0.68 8.28 7.36
N ILE A 33 0.76 9.35 6.60
CA ILE A 33 1.63 9.44 5.43
C ILE A 33 2.84 10.29 5.71
N THR A 34 4.03 9.76 5.46
CA THR A 34 5.27 10.49 5.64
C THR A 34 6.04 10.47 4.33
N LEU A 35 6.53 11.62 3.92
CA LEU A 35 7.31 11.69 2.70
C LEU A 35 8.71 11.14 2.94
N THR A 36 9.20 10.32 2.04
CA THR A 36 10.54 9.77 2.14
C THR A 36 11.31 10.11 0.86
N SER A 37 12.57 9.75 0.83
CA SER A 37 13.38 10.04 -0.34
C SER A 37 12.93 9.23 -1.55
N GLU A 38 12.26 8.11 -1.35
CA GLU A 38 11.81 7.28 -2.46
C GLU A 38 10.34 7.45 -2.78
N GLY A 39 9.59 8.04 -1.91
CA GLY A 39 8.16 8.21 -2.08
C GLY A 39 7.49 8.47 -0.75
N PHE A 40 6.84 7.46 -0.18
CA PHE A 40 6.13 7.63 1.07
C PHE A 40 6.26 6.44 1.98
N SER A 41 6.12 6.70 3.27
CA SER A 41 6.00 5.67 4.26
C SER A 41 4.63 5.86 4.89
N VAL A 42 3.88 4.78 5.05
CA VAL A 42 2.53 4.85 5.57
C VAL A 42 2.40 3.97 6.80
N GLN A 43 1.85 4.53 7.86
CA GLN A 43 1.54 3.74 9.04
C GLN A 43 0.16 4.16 9.49
N GLY A 44 -0.81 3.31 9.29
CA GLY A 44 -2.19 3.66 9.61
C GLY A 44 -3.05 2.43 9.67
N THR A 45 -4.33 2.60 9.54
CA THR A 45 -5.25 1.48 9.57
C THR A 45 -6.20 1.56 8.40
N MET A 46 -6.67 0.40 7.98
CA MET A 46 -7.70 0.31 6.96
C MET A 46 -8.61 -0.84 7.32
N LYS A 47 -9.86 -0.75 6.95
CA LYS A 47 -10.81 -1.79 7.20
C LYS A 47 -11.17 -2.52 5.93
N GLY A 48 -11.27 -3.81 5.99
CA GLY A 48 -11.62 -4.60 4.83
C GLY A 48 -11.82 -6.04 5.20
N GLU A 49 -12.06 -6.86 4.22
CA GLU A 49 -12.35 -8.26 4.46
C GLU A 49 -11.09 -9.09 4.61
N SER A 50 -10.03 -8.71 3.96
CA SER A 50 -8.78 -9.42 4.08
C SER A 50 -7.63 -8.51 3.70
N ALA A 51 -6.44 -8.86 4.14
CA ALA A 51 -5.25 -8.10 3.80
C ALA A 51 -5.01 -8.13 2.31
N ARG A 52 -5.27 -9.25 1.69
CA ARG A 52 -5.08 -9.40 0.27
C ARG A 52 -5.94 -8.43 -0.52
N GLU A 53 -7.20 -8.32 -0.13
CA GLU A 53 -8.11 -7.41 -0.81
C GLU A 53 -7.69 -5.96 -0.61
N LEU A 54 -7.28 -5.63 0.61
CA LEU A 54 -6.85 -4.27 0.90
C LEU A 54 -5.58 -3.92 0.14
N ASN A 55 -4.65 -4.86 0.07
CA ASN A 55 -3.40 -4.63 -0.64
C ASN A 55 -3.67 -4.43 -2.13
N LYS A 56 -4.57 -5.20 -2.68
CA LYS A 56 -4.93 -5.08 -4.07
C LYS A 56 -5.57 -3.74 -4.37
N THR A 57 -6.47 -3.31 -3.49
CA THR A 57 -7.13 -2.03 -3.65
C THR A 57 -6.13 -0.88 -3.59
N LEU A 58 -5.24 -0.92 -2.61
CA LEU A 58 -4.26 0.11 -2.44
C LEU A 58 -3.33 0.18 -3.65
N LEU A 59 -2.79 -0.94 -4.05
CA LEU A 59 -1.86 -0.97 -5.15
C LEU A 59 -2.51 -0.55 -6.46
N SER A 60 -3.71 -1.02 -6.71
CA SER A 60 -4.42 -0.66 -7.93
C SER A 60 -4.68 0.82 -8.00
N ALA A 61 -5.05 1.42 -6.88
CA ALA A 61 -5.32 2.85 -6.85
C ALA A 61 -4.05 3.64 -7.15
N LEU A 62 -2.93 3.23 -6.58
CA LEU A 62 -1.68 3.92 -6.81
C LEU A 62 -1.22 3.77 -8.26
N ARG A 63 -1.31 2.57 -8.80
CA ARG A 63 -0.87 2.33 -10.15
C ARG A 63 -1.77 2.90 -11.21
N HIS A 64 -2.98 3.20 -10.84
CA HIS A 64 -3.88 3.87 -11.76
C HIS A 64 -3.34 5.25 -12.11
N VAL A 65 -2.66 5.88 -11.18
CA VAL A 65 -2.11 7.21 -11.37
C VAL A 65 -0.66 7.17 -11.81
N GLU A 66 0.11 6.27 -11.20
CA GLU A 66 1.50 6.15 -11.54
C GLU A 66 1.85 4.66 -11.66
N ARG A 67 1.95 4.17 -12.87
CA ARG A 67 2.09 2.74 -13.15
C ARG A 67 3.34 2.11 -12.58
N LYS A 68 4.38 2.87 -12.39
CA LYS A 68 5.63 2.31 -11.89
C LYS A 68 5.75 2.33 -10.39
N THR A 69 4.68 2.66 -9.71
CA THR A 69 4.71 2.69 -8.26
C THR A 69 4.94 1.29 -7.70
N ARG A 70 5.80 1.21 -6.72
CA ARG A 70 6.11 -0.04 -6.05
C ARG A 70 5.59 0.03 -4.64
N LEU A 71 5.06 -1.08 -4.15
CA LEU A 71 4.47 -1.13 -2.82
C LEU A 71 5.01 -2.31 -2.04
N ARG A 72 5.47 -2.04 -0.83
CA ARG A 72 5.85 -3.08 0.11
C ARG A 72 4.98 -2.84 1.32
N ALA A 73 4.08 -3.74 1.61
CA ALA A 73 3.10 -3.53 2.66
C ALA A 73 3.06 -4.69 3.64
N GLU A 74 2.83 -4.36 4.89
CA GLU A 74 2.64 -5.34 5.92
C GLU A 74 1.30 -5.02 6.55
N TRP A 75 0.42 -6.02 6.60
CA TRP A 75 -0.92 -5.86 7.15
C TRP A 75 -1.05 -6.75 8.37
N LYS A 76 -1.47 -6.17 9.47
CA LYS A 76 -1.57 -6.89 10.71
C LYS A 76 -2.96 -6.78 11.28
N SER A 77 -3.52 -7.92 11.70
CA SER A 77 -4.81 -7.94 12.33
C SER A 77 -4.79 -9.01 13.40
N GLY A 78 -4.89 -8.60 14.66
CA GLY A 78 -4.80 -9.53 15.76
C GLY A 78 -3.43 -10.20 15.75
N ASN A 79 -3.40 -11.51 15.66
CA ASN A 79 -2.14 -12.24 15.62
C ASN A 79 -1.68 -12.55 14.21
N ALA A 80 -2.45 -12.16 13.23
CA ALA A 80 -2.11 -12.48 11.85
C ALA A 80 -1.35 -11.35 11.21
N VAL A 81 -0.28 -11.66 10.50
CA VAL A 81 0.51 -10.69 9.79
C VAL A 81 0.72 -11.18 8.38
N GLU A 82 0.44 -10.35 7.40
CA GLU A 82 0.65 -10.71 6.01
C GLU A 82 1.46 -9.64 5.34
N ARG A 83 2.46 -10.02 4.57
CA ARG A 83 3.31 -9.08 3.85
C ARG A 83 3.19 -9.28 2.37
N PHE A 84 3.11 -8.18 1.65
CA PHE A 84 3.00 -8.22 0.20
C PHE A 84 4.03 -7.30 -0.40
N PHE A 85 4.86 -7.82 -1.27
CA PHE A 85 5.87 -7.03 -1.93
C PHE A 85 5.58 -7.10 -3.41
N ASP A 86 5.17 -5.97 -3.97
CA ASP A 86 4.79 -6.00 -5.30
C ASP A 86 5.73 -5.30 -6.18
N TYR A 87 6.89 -5.00 -5.69
CA TYR A 87 7.86 -4.37 -6.50
C TYR A 87 8.53 -5.34 -7.46
N VAL A 88 8.30 -6.60 -7.30
CA VAL A 88 8.94 -7.57 -8.14
C VAL A 88 8.30 -7.61 -9.49
N PRO A 89 9.03 -7.33 -10.53
CA PRO A 89 8.48 -7.32 -11.84
C PRO A 89 8.10 -8.69 -12.23
N LYS A 90 6.97 -8.84 -12.81
CA LYS A 90 6.52 -10.06 -13.15
C LYS A 90 7.35 -10.75 -14.07
N GLY A 91 7.91 -10.10 -14.98
CA GLY A 91 8.72 -10.76 -15.94
C GLY A 91 9.92 -11.43 -15.40
N ILE A 92 10.38 -10.98 -14.27
CA ILE A 92 11.51 -11.55 -13.75
C ILE A 92 11.26 -12.79 -13.12
N GLN A 93 10.14 -12.89 -12.56
CA GLN A 93 9.92 -14.03 -11.95
C GLN A 93 9.83 -15.11 -12.70
N LYS A 94 9.77 -15.05 -13.75
CA LYS A 94 9.69 -16.09 -14.47
C LYS A 94 10.76 -16.50 -14.73
N THR A 95 11.44 -16.04 -14.51
CA THR A 95 12.55 -16.44 -14.90
C THR A 95 12.83 -16.99 -14.46
#